data_eb2e1b2d28e77e3b4c4a5764c5202c0e
#
_entry.id   eb2e1b2d28e77e3b4c4a5764c5202c0e
#
_cell.length_a   1.000
_cell.length_b   1.000
_cell.length_c   1.000
_cell.angle_alpha   90.00
_cell.angle_beta   90.00
_cell.angle_gamma   90.00
#
_symmetry.space_group_name_H-M   'P 1'
#
loop_
_entity.id
_entity.type
_entity.pdbx_description
1 polymer ?
#
loop_
_entity_poly.entity_id
_entity_poly.type
_entity_poly.pdbx_seq_one_letter_code
_entity_poly.pdbx_strand_id
1 'polypeptide(L)'
;MLEYRERCSLFMATDLEIAHAASTAPIEEIAWKLGIGVEELIPMGQGMAKITWEGLKSKFDQPRGSLILITSVNPTPFGEGKTVTTIGLSQALNRIGQHATCTIREPSMGPVFGIKGGAAGGGYSQVLPMEAINLHFTGDLHAVTSAHNLCSTMLDNHIYFGNECDIDTNRILWPRVIDMNDRALRHLAIGLGGPKNGVAREERFDITAASEVMAILALASDYADLRHRLGEIVVAESRTGFPIKADDIGAAGPMALLLREAFLPNLVQTIEQDPAFIHAGPFANIAHGNSSIIADRIALGVADYVVTEAGFGAEMGAEKMMHIKATASGV
;
A
#
# COMPACT_ATOMS: atom_id res chain seq x y z
N MET A 1 27.11 -7.15 -40.20
CA MET A 1 26.00 -6.53 -39.42
C MET A 1 25.74 -7.22 -38.08
N LEU A 2 26.10 -8.46 -37.86
CA LEU A 2 26.03 -9.17 -36.56
C LEU A 2 27.19 -8.77 -35.62
N GLU A 3 28.39 -8.58 -36.12
CA GLU A 3 29.56 -8.16 -35.32
C GLU A 3 29.47 -6.73 -34.76
N TYR A 4 28.61 -5.84 -35.31
CA TYR A 4 28.41 -4.47 -34.82
C TYR A 4 27.43 -4.42 -33.64
N ARG A 5 26.59 -5.46 -33.47
CA ARG A 5 25.69 -5.56 -32.28
C ARG A 5 26.40 -6.05 -31.03
N GLU A 6 27.49 -6.80 -31.14
CA GLU A 6 28.26 -7.30 -30.00
C GLU A 6 29.24 -6.28 -29.40
N ARG A 7 29.56 -5.20 -30.11
CA ARG A 7 30.47 -4.16 -29.59
C ARG A 7 29.78 -2.96 -28.94
N CYS A 8 28.46 -2.87 -28.92
CA CYS A 8 27.71 -1.79 -28.26
C CYS A 8 26.79 -2.27 -27.12
N SER A 9 26.88 -3.49 -26.64
CA SER A 9 26.42 -3.82 -25.31
C SER A 9 27.45 -3.32 -24.30
N LEU A 10 27.53 -2.02 -24.09
CA LEU A 10 27.86 -1.52 -22.76
C LEU A 10 26.89 -2.27 -21.83
N PHE A 11 27.39 -3.22 -21.05
CA PHE A 11 26.66 -3.91 -20.00
C PHE A 11 26.16 -2.83 -19.04
N MET A 12 25.00 -2.27 -19.29
CA MET A 12 24.32 -1.51 -18.25
C MET A 12 23.88 -2.53 -17.21
N ALA A 13 24.35 -2.37 -15.99
CA ALA A 13 23.96 -3.20 -14.88
C ALA A 13 22.43 -3.19 -14.76
N THR A 14 21.85 -4.34 -14.51
CA THR A 14 20.41 -4.46 -14.23
C THR A 14 20.06 -3.81 -12.89
N ASP A 15 18.79 -3.47 -12.68
CA ASP A 15 18.32 -2.92 -11.40
C ASP A 15 18.73 -3.81 -10.21
N LEU A 16 18.69 -5.13 -10.37
CA LEU A 16 19.09 -6.10 -9.37
C LEU A 16 20.62 -6.04 -9.09
N GLU A 17 21.43 -6.00 -10.12
CA GLU A 17 22.88 -5.89 -9.97
C GLU A 17 23.28 -4.57 -9.29
N ILE A 18 22.61 -3.48 -9.63
CA ILE A 18 22.81 -2.18 -8.98
C ILE A 18 22.41 -2.25 -7.50
N ALA A 19 21.26 -2.84 -7.19
CA ALA A 19 20.79 -3.01 -5.81
C ALA A 19 21.75 -3.87 -4.97
N HIS A 20 22.25 -4.99 -5.52
CA HIS A 20 23.19 -5.87 -4.83
C HIS A 20 24.57 -5.27 -4.64
N ALA A 21 24.99 -4.37 -5.53
CA ALA A 21 26.28 -3.67 -5.42
C ALA A 21 26.23 -2.50 -4.42
N ALA A 22 25.03 -2.08 -4.02
CA ALA A 22 24.86 -0.96 -3.11
C ALA A 22 25.26 -1.29 -1.67
N SER A 23 25.87 -0.34 -0.99
CA SER A 23 26.15 -0.41 0.44
C SER A 23 24.94 0.13 1.22
N THR A 24 24.42 -0.64 2.15
CA THR A 24 23.33 -0.21 3.05
C THR A 24 23.85 0.19 4.42
N ALA A 25 23.25 1.20 5.02
CA ALA A 25 23.45 1.57 6.42
C ALA A 25 22.49 0.79 7.34
N PRO A 26 22.81 0.61 8.62
CA PRO A 26 21.85 0.16 9.61
C PRO A 26 20.60 1.04 9.60
N ILE A 27 19.41 0.42 9.76
CA ILE A 27 18.14 1.18 9.67
C ILE A 27 18.01 2.23 10.80
N GLU A 28 18.67 2.00 11.92
CA GLU A 28 18.72 2.91 13.05
C GLU A 28 19.48 4.21 12.69
N GLU A 29 20.53 4.12 11.87
CA GLU A 29 21.25 5.29 11.37
C GLU A 29 20.40 6.09 10.37
N ILE A 30 19.60 5.40 9.56
CA ILE A 30 18.64 6.02 8.65
C ILE A 30 17.55 6.75 9.43
N ALA A 31 17.00 6.11 10.47
CA ALA A 31 16.00 6.71 11.34
C ALA A 31 16.56 7.96 12.05
N TRP A 32 17.80 7.89 12.52
CA TRP A 32 18.44 9.00 13.21
C TRP A 32 18.60 10.24 12.33
N LYS A 33 18.80 10.08 11.02
CA LYS A 33 18.81 11.21 10.07
C LYS A 33 17.49 12.00 10.08
N LEU A 34 16.38 11.36 10.47
CA LEU A 34 15.05 11.96 10.61
C LEU A 34 14.72 12.37 12.05
N GLY A 35 15.67 12.27 13.00
CA GLY A 35 15.40 12.50 14.41
C GLY A 35 14.43 11.49 15.04
N ILE A 36 14.42 10.25 14.51
CA ILE A 36 13.64 9.13 15.04
C ILE A 36 14.58 8.25 15.87
N GLY A 37 14.24 8.04 17.15
CA GLY A 37 15.02 7.22 18.07
C GLY A 37 14.83 5.73 17.85
N VAL A 38 15.78 4.92 18.32
CA VAL A 38 15.73 3.46 18.21
C VAL A 38 14.50 2.87 18.94
N GLU A 39 14.10 3.49 20.05
CA GLU A 39 12.91 3.13 20.82
C GLU A 39 11.60 3.38 20.07
N GLU A 40 11.63 4.20 19.04
CA GLU A 40 10.47 4.49 18.18
C GLU A 40 10.40 3.50 16.99
N LEU A 41 11.30 2.52 16.90
CA LEU A 41 11.37 1.54 15.81
C LEU A 41 10.91 0.16 16.24
N ILE A 42 10.30 -0.55 15.29
CA ILE A 42 10.07 -2.00 15.33
C ILE A 42 10.90 -2.60 14.19
N PRO A 43 12.06 -3.25 14.47
CA PRO A 43 12.88 -3.84 13.42
C PRO A 43 12.13 -4.95 12.68
N MET A 44 12.18 -4.91 11.34
CA MET A 44 11.50 -5.87 10.45
C MET A 44 12.49 -6.67 9.61
N GLY A 45 13.67 -6.97 10.15
CA GLY A 45 14.77 -7.64 9.45
C GLY A 45 15.88 -6.67 9.07
N GLN A 46 16.70 -7.05 8.08
CA GLN A 46 17.83 -6.23 7.67
C GLN A 46 17.38 -5.03 6.83
N GLY A 47 17.71 -3.82 7.30
CA GLY A 47 17.51 -2.59 6.56
C GLY A 47 16.06 -2.10 6.48
N MET A 48 15.16 -2.62 7.31
CA MET A 48 13.75 -2.23 7.37
C MET A 48 13.27 -2.10 8.81
N ALA A 49 12.41 -1.13 9.09
CA ALA A 49 11.72 -0.99 10.37
C ALA A 49 10.33 -0.38 10.17
N LYS A 50 9.41 -0.65 11.06
CA LYS A 50 8.19 0.14 11.22
C LYS A 50 8.40 1.21 12.27
N ILE A 51 7.68 2.33 12.13
CA ILE A 51 7.66 3.37 13.15
C ILE A 51 6.56 3.03 14.16
N THR A 52 6.85 3.03 15.44
CA THR A 52 5.84 2.80 16.50
C THR A 52 4.76 3.88 16.47
N TRP A 53 3.57 3.57 17.01
CA TRP A 53 2.49 4.56 17.08
C TRP A 53 2.86 5.78 17.94
N GLU A 54 3.59 5.55 19.01
CA GLU A 54 4.11 6.61 19.90
C GLU A 54 5.11 7.50 19.15
N GLY A 55 6.02 6.90 18.38
CA GLY A 55 6.96 7.62 17.53
C GLY A 55 6.28 8.47 16.47
N LEU A 56 5.25 7.93 15.80
CA LEU A 56 4.42 8.67 14.84
C LEU A 56 3.78 9.90 15.48
N LYS A 57 3.09 9.71 16.62
CA LYS A 57 2.39 10.79 17.32
C LYS A 57 3.31 11.93 17.71
N SER A 58 4.51 11.61 18.16
CA SER A 58 5.49 12.62 18.60
C SER A 58 5.91 13.58 17.48
N LYS A 59 5.72 13.19 16.21
CA LYS A 59 6.11 13.96 15.03
C LYS A 59 4.93 14.69 14.35
N PHE A 60 3.69 14.31 14.63
CA PHE A 60 2.52 14.90 13.94
C PHE A 60 2.30 16.39 14.21
N ASP A 61 2.75 16.88 15.35
CA ASP A 61 2.59 18.29 15.75
C ASP A 61 3.85 19.13 15.47
N GLN A 62 4.87 18.58 14.81
CA GLN A 62 6.06 19.31 14.39
C GLN A 62 5.73 20.26 13.22
N PRO A 63 6.53 21.32 13.01
CA PRO A 63 6.43 22.15 11.82
C PRO A 63 6.48 21.30 10.56
N ARG A 64 5.55 21.50 9.66
CA ARG A 64 5.43 20.69 8.45
C ARG A 64 6.39 21.14 7.37
N GLY A 65 7.10 20.19 6.77
CA GLY A 65 7.85 20.38 5.53
C GLY A 65 6.94 20.65 4.33
N SER A 66 7.55 20.84 3.18
CA SER A 66 6.85 21.06 1.90
C SER A 66 6.63 19.75 1.17
N LEU A 67 5.39 19.49 0.73
CA LEU A 67 5.04 18.31 -0.06
C LEU A 67 5.24 18.59 -1.55
N ILE A 68 5.99 17.72 -2.24
CA ILE A 68 6.22 17.74 -3.69
C ILE A 68 5.52 16.53 -4.30
N LEU A 69 4.51 16.77 -5.13
CA LEU A 69 3.77 15.71 -5.81
C LEU A 69 4.35 15.42 -7.19
N ILE A 70 4.76 14.18 -7.40
CA ILE A 70 5.18 13.67 -8.71
C ILE A 70 3.97 13.04 -9.43
N THR A 71 3.69 13.53 -10.61
CA THR A 71 2.64 13.01 -11.49
C THR A 71 3.13 12.96 -12.95
N SER A 72 2.33 12.43 -13.84
CA SER A 72 2.59 12.43 -15.29
C SER A 72 1.42 13.05 -16.05
N VAL A 73 1.68 13.50 -17.26
CA VAL A 73 0.62 14.06 -18.12
C VAL A 73 -0.40 12.97 -18.45
N ASN A 74 0.06 11.82 -18.96
CA ASN A 74 -0.78 10.67 -19.31
C ASN A 74 -0.21 9.38 -18.71
N PRO A 75 -1.05 8.36 -18.42
CA PRO A 75 -0.56 7.02 -18.13
C PRO A 75 -0.10 6.30 -19.40
N THR A 76 0.86 5.38 -19.26
CA THR A 76 1.27 4.46 -20.32
C THR A 76 1.25 3.01 -19.83
N PRO A 77 1.14 2.01 -20.71
CA PRO A 77 1.16 0.60 -20.31
C PRO A 77 2.43 0.19 -19.56
N PHE A 78 3.58 0.80 -19.90
CA PHE A 78 4.89 0.46 -19.32
C PHE A 78 5.26 1.28 -18.08
N GLY A 79 4.45 2.29 -17.73
CA GLY A 79 4.77 3.25 -16.68
C GLY A 79 5.53 4.47 -17.21
N GLU A 80 5.57 5.54 -16.41
CA GLU A 80 6.10 6.86 -16.78
C GLU A 80 7.33 7.25 -15.94
N GLY A 81 7.85 6.33 -15.11
CA GLY A 81 9.00 6.59 -14.25
C GLY A 81 8.73 7.48 -13.04
N LYS A 82 7.47 7.62 -12.60
CA LYS A 82 7.12 8.44 -11.43
C LYS A 82 7.87 8.03 -10.17
N THR A 83 7.91 6.74 -9.85
CA THR A 83 8.62 6.22 -8.67
C THR A 83 10.12 6.50 -8.76
N VAL A 84 10.73 6.28 -9.94
CA VAL A 84 12.14 6.62 -10.21
C VAL A 84 12.39 8.12 -10.00
N THR A 85 11.48 8.98 -10.49
CA THR A 85 11.59 10.43 -10.31
C THR A 85 11.40 10.84 -8.85
N THR A 86 10.46 10.21 -8.12
CA THR A 86 10.19 10.48 -6.70
C THR A 86 11.41 10.17 -5.85
N ILE A 87 12.00 8.98 -6.02
CA ILE A 87 13.20 8.57 -5.30
C ILE A 87 14.39 9.42 -5.71
N GLY A 88 14.63 9.59 -7.02
CA GLY A 88 15.76 10.37 -7.54
C GLY A 88 15.72 11.84 -7.15
N LEU A 89 14.54 12.46 -7.09
CA LEU A 89 14.43 13.85 -6.61
C LEU A 89 14.70 13.94 -5.10
N SER A 90 14.24 12.98 -4.30
CA SER A 90 14.56 12.93 -2.87
C SER A 90 16.06 12.79 -2.64
N GLN A 91 16.73 11.87 -3.35
CA GLN A 91 18.21 11.74 -3.33
C GLN A 91 18.91 13.03 -3.76
N ALA A 92 18.47 13.66 -4.86
CA ALA A 92 19.05 14.88 -5.37
C ALA A 92 18.93 16.04 -4.37
N LEU A 93 17.81 16.19 -3.68
CA LEU A 93 17.59 17.17 -2.63
C LEU A 93 18.58 16.96 -1.47
N ASN A 94 18.71 15.72 -0.98
CA ASN A 94 19.69 15.41 0.07
C ASN A 94 21.13 15.69 -0.38
N ARG A 95 21.47 15.35 -1.62
CA ARG A 95 22.81 15.56 -2.18
C ARG A 95 23.20 17.03 -2.27
N ILE A 96 22.24 17.94 -2.43
CA ILE A 96 22.50 19.40 -2.40
C ILE A 96 22.34 20.01 -1.01
N GLY A 97 22.24 19.19 0.04
CA GLY A 97 22.21 19.61 1.44
C GLY A 97 20.82 20.00 1.97
N GLN A 98 19.75 19.64 1.26
CA GLN A 98 18.39 19.77 1.78
C GLN A 98 18.04 18.53 2.61
N HIS A 99 17.15 18.67 3.58
CA HIS A 99 16.64 17.56 4.39
C HIS A 99 15.37 17.01 3.77
N ALA A 100 15.48 15.92 3.00
CA ALA A 100 14.39 15.37 2.22
C ALA A 100 14.14 13.88 2.48
N THR A 101 12.90 13.46 2.31
CA THR A 101 12.48 12.05 2.28
C THR A 101 11.43 11.84 1.21
N CYS A 102 11.10 10.59 0.90
CA CYS A 102 9.99 10.30 -0.01
C CYS A 102 8.99 9.34 0.61
N THR A 103 7.74 9.44 0.16
CA THR A 103 6.66 8.50 0.50
C THR A 103 6.18 7.81 -0.78
N ILE A 104 6.30 6.49 -0.82
CA ILE A 104 5.88 5.66 -1.96
C ILE A 104 4.90 4.58 -1.52
N ARG A 105 4.19 4.02 -2.48
CA ARG A 105 3.27 2.91 -2.24
C ARG A 105 4.03 1.60 -2.11
N GLU A 106 3.50 0.69 -1.28
CA GLU A 106 3.93 -0.70 -1.26
C GLU A 106 3.50 -1.39 -2.56
N PRO A 107 4.40 -2.13 -3.25
CA PRO A 107 4.08 -2.83 -4.47
C PRO A 107 3.22 -4.08 -4.21
N SER A 108 2.21 -4.30 -5.05
CA SER A 108 1.45 -5.55 -5.12
C SER A 108 2.18 -6.56 -6.00
N MET A 109 2.18 -7.84 -5.62
CA MET A 109 2.87 -8.92 -6.36
C MET A 109 2.31 -9.10 -7.77
N GLY A 110 1.03 -8.87 -7.99
CA GLY A 110 0.45 -8.98 -9.33
C GLY A 110 1.15 -8.09 -10.36
N PRO A 111 1.27 -6.77 -10.15
CA PRO A 111 2.07 -5.88 -11.00
C PRO A 111 3.56 -6.21 -11.04
N VAL A 112 4.17 -6.65 -9.94
CA VAL A 112 5.60 -7.03 -9.87
C VAL A 112 5.92 -8.16 -10.87
N PHE A 113 5.09 -9.19 -10.91
CA PHE A 113 5.21 -10.29 -11.86
C PHE A 113 4.50 -10.02 -13.20
N GLY A 114 3.92 -8.83 -13.38
CA GLY A 114 3.24 -8.38 -14.58
C GLY A 114 4.13 -7.55 -15.51
N ILE A 115 3.49 -6.77 -16.39
CA ILE A 115 4.18 -5.97 -17.41
C ILE A 115 5.03 -4.85 -16.81
N LYS A 116 4.62 -4.28 -15.65
CA LYS A 116 5.30 -3.14 -15.03
C LYS A 116 6.53 -3.51 -14.21
N GLY A 117 6.68 -4.78 -13.82
CA GLY A 117 7.77 -5.21 -12.93
C GLY A 117 7.65 -4.61 -11.52
N GLY A 118 8.79 -4.53 -10.81
CA GLY A 118 8.87 -4.05 -9.42
C GLY A 118 8.60 -2.55 -9.27
N ALA A 119 8.24 -2.14 -8.06
CA ALA A 119 7.92 -0.76 -7.71
C ALA A 119 8.91 -0.13 -6.71
N ALA A 120 10.07 -0.75 -6.48
CA ALA A 120 11.14 -0.21 -5.64
C ALA A 120 12.00 0.88 -6.34
N GLY A 121 11.55 1.41 -7.48
CA GLY A 121 12.32 2.31 -8.34
C GLY A 121 13.07 1.56 -9.44
N GLY A 122 14.15 2.14 -9.95
CA GLY A 122 15.00 1.54 -10.99
C GLY A 122 16.32 2.30 -11.18
N GLY A 123 17.32 1.63 -11.75
CA GLY A 123 18.66 2.18 -11.90
C GLY A 123 19.26 2.63 -10.57
N TYR A 124 19.77 3.84 -10.52
CA TYR A 124 20.31 4.45 -9.30
C TYR A 124 19.27 5.21 -8.46
N SER A 125 17.99 5.14 -8.83
CA SER A 125 16.87 5.69 -8.06
C SER A 125 16.02 4.55 -7.51
N GLN A 126 16.56 3.82 -6.54
CA GLN A 126 15.94 2.65 -5.92
C GLN A 126 15.88 2.78 -4.39
N VAL A 127 14.87 2.11 -3.79
CA VAL A 127 14.80 1.84 -2.35
C VAL A 127 15.22 0.40 -2.06
N LEU A 128 15.88 0.20 -0.91
CA LEU A 128 16.47 -1.08 -0.49
C LEU A 128 15.87 -1.56 0.85
N PRO A 129 15.74 -2.87 1.06
CA PRO A 129 16.14 -4.00 0.18
C PRO A 129 15.10 -4.27 -0.92
N MET A 130 15.50 -4.19 -2.19
CA MET A 130 14.63 -4.18 -3.36
C MET A 130 13.77 -5.45 -3.48
N GLU A 131 14.38 -6.65 -3.31
CA GLU A 131 13.63 -7.90 -3.43
C GLU A 131 12.58 -8.07 -2.33
N ALA A 132 12.94 -7.75 -1.08
CA ALA A 132 11.98 -7.84 0.03
C ALA A 132 10.78 -6.92 -0.21
N ILE A 133 11.04 -5.67 -0.63
CA ILE A 133 10.00 -4.67 -0.93
C ILE A 133 9.07 -5.15 -2.04
N ASN A 134 9.61 -5.74 -3.10
CA ASN A 134 8.82 -6.20 -4.26
C ASN A 134 8.06 -7.52 -4.01
N LEU A 135 8.39 -8.26 -2.97
CA LEU A 135 7.78 -9.58 -2.67
C LEU A 135 6.86 -9.51 -1.46
N HIS A 136 7.35 -9.92 -0.29
CA HIS A 136 6.51 -10.00 0.91
C HIS A 136 6.71 -8.84 1.88
N PHE A 137 7.73 -8.05 1.67
CA PHE A 137 8.11 -6.87 2.45
C PHE A 137 7.99 -7.10 3.97
N THR A 138 7.09 -6.38 4.63
CA THR A 138 6.79 -6.52 6.07
C THR A 138 5.46 -7.23 6.34
N GLY A 139 4.79 -7.74 5.30
CA GLY A 139 3.55 -8.49 5.41
C GLY A 139 2.27 -7.66 5.37
N ASP A 140 2.35 -6.37 5.04
CA ASP A 140 1.18 -5.48 5.08
C ASP A 140 0.11 -5.86 4.06
N LEU A 141 0.51 -6.24 2.83
CA LEU A 141 -0.43 -6.77 1.82
C LEU A 141 -1.07 -8.08 2.26
N HIS A 142 -0.34 -8.95 2.95
CA HIS A 142 -0.90 -10.16 3.54
C HIS A 142 -1.93 -9.83 4.64
N ALA A 143 -1.63 -8.85 5.50
CA ALA A 143 -2.56 -8.40 6.53
C ALA A 143 -3.86 -7.84 5.93
N VAL A 144 -3.77 -7.03 4.85
CA VAL A 144 -4.94 -6.53 4.12
C VAL A 144 -5.75 -7.67 3.50
N THR A 145 -5.07 -8.64 2.84
CA THR A 145 -5.72 -9.84 2.29
C THR A 145 -6.46 -10.61 3.37
N SER A 146 -5.81 -10.81 4.51
CA SER A 146 -6.36 -11.56 5.65
C SER A 146 -7.56 -10.86 6.27
N ALA A 147 -7.48 -9.54 6.49
CA ALA A 147 -8.59 -8.75 7.04
C ALA A 147 -9.80 -8.74 6.09
N HIS A 148 -9.57 -8.55 4.80
CA HIS A 148 -10.61 -8.57 3.78
C HIS A 148 -11.32 -9.94 3.73
N ASN A 149 -10.56 -11.02 3.64
CA ASN A 149 -11.10 -12.37 3.54
C ASN A 149 -11.73 -12.86 4.86
N LEU A 150 -11.27 -12.37 6.01
CA LEU A 150 -11.93 -12.60 7.29
C LEU A 150 -13.36 -12.04 7.27
N CYS A 151 -13.56 -10.82 6.77
CA CYS A 151 -14.89 -10.23 6.61
C CYS A 151 -15.78 -11.10 5.72
N SER A 152 -15.28 -11.60 4.58
CA SER A 152 -16.00 -12.54 3.70
C SER A 152 -16.39 -13.83 4.44
N THR A 153 -15.47 -14.36 5.25
CA THR A 153 -15.73 -15.58 6.04
C THR A 153 -16.76 -15.33 7.14
N MET A 154 -16.69 -14.18 7.82
CA MET A 154 -17.67 -13.82 8.85
C MET A 154 -19.06 -13.58 8.26
N LEU A 155 -19.14 -13.00 7.07
CA LEU A 155 -20.39 -12.84 6.32
C LEU A 155 -21.01 -14.20 6.00
N ASP A 156 -20.23 -15.14 5.46
CA ASP A 156 -20.71 -16.51 5.18
C ASP A 156 -21.14 -17.24 6.45
N ASN A 157 -20.41 -17.10 7.54
CA ASN A 157 -20.77 -17.67 8.83
C ASN A 157 -22.06 -17.05 9.39
N HIS A 158 -22.23 -15.74 9.28
CA HIS A 158 -23.46 -15.05 9.71
C HIS A 158 -24.68 -15.60 8.98
N ILE A 159 -24.58 -15.77 7.65
CA ILE A 159 -25.65 -16.37 6.83
C ILE A 159 -25.93 -17.82 7.26
N TYR A 160 -24.88 -18.61 7.49
CA TYR A 160 -24.99 -20.02 7.83
C TYR A 160 -25.61 -20.26 9.22
N PHE A 161 -25.28 -19.45 10.21
CA PHE A 161 -25.69 -19.62 11.61
C PHE A 161 -26.95 -18.84 12.00
N GLY A 162 -27.79 -18.47 11.07
CA GLY A 162 -29.11 -17.93 11.38
C GLY A 162 -29.49 -16.67 10.61
N ASN A 163 -28.54 -15.97 9.98
CA ASN A 163 -28.80 -14.81 9.16
C ASN A 163 -29.69 -13.75 9.84
N GLU A 164 -29.33 -13.36 11.05
CA GLU A 164 -30.09 -12.40 11.88
C GLU A 164 -30.28 -11.03 11.19
N CYS A 165 -29.34 -10.65 10.32
CA CYS A 165 -29.43 -9.42 9.52
C CYS A 165 -30.32 -9.57 8.27
N ASP A 166 -30.98 -10.74 8.07
CA ASP A 166 -31.82 -11.03 6.90
C ASP A 166 -31.15 -10.76 5.55
N ILE A 167 -29.85 -11.12 5.43
CA ILE A 167 -29.06 -10.91 4.22
C ILE A 167 -29.66 -11.66 3.04
N ASP A 168 -29.81 -10.97 1.90
CA ASP A 168 -30.14 -11.62 0.62
C ASP A 168 -28.86 -12.20 0.02
N THR A 169 -28.79 -13.52 -0.07
CA THR A 169 -27.62 -14.24 -0.62
C THR A 169 -27.34 -13.95 -2.10
N ASN A 170 -28.27 -13.33 -2.82
CA ASN A 170 -28.09 -12.85 -4.19
C ASN A 170 -27.56 -11.39 -4.23
N ARG A 171 -27.43 -10.72 -3.09
CA ARG A 171 -27.01 -9.33 -2.97
C ARG A 171 -25.81 -9.17 -2.04
N ILE A 172 -24.89 -10.11 -2.12
CA ILE A 172 -23.57 -10.00 -1.46
C ILE A 172 -22.68 -9.11 -2.32
N LEU A 173 -22.16 -8.03 -1.73
CA LEU A 173 -21.35 -7.01 -2.40
C LEU A 173 -19.86 -7.20 -2.12
N TRP A 174 -19.50 -8.01 -1.12
CA TRP A 174 -18.16 -8.20 -0.62
C TRP A 174 -17.53 -9.49 -1.18
N PRO A 175 -16.67 -9.40 -2.22
CA PRO A 175 -15.98 -10.55 -2.78
C PRO A 175 -14.81 -10.99 -1.89
N ARG A 176 -14.01 -11.93 -2.36
CA ARG A 176 -12.70 -12.27 -1.79
C ARG A 176 -11.58 -11.56 -2.50
N VAL A 177 -10.37 -11.57 -1.93
CA VAL A 177 -9.18 -11.00 -2.56
C VAL A 177 -7.99 -11.95 -2.50
N ILE A 178 -7.08 -11.77 -3.46
CA ILE A 178 -5.77 -12.40 -3.50
C ILE A 178 -4.77 -11.40 -4.11
N ASP A 179 -3.54 -11.35 -3.61
CA ASP A 179 -2.54 -10.43 -4.15
C ASP A 179 -1.82 -11.01 -5.39
N MET A 180 -2.62 -11.40 -6.37
CA MET A 180 -2.17 -11.93 -7.65
C MET A 180 -3.17 -11.61 -8.76
N ASN A 181 -2.68 -11.32 -9.98
CA ASN A 181 -3.55 -11.19 -11.14
C ASN A 181 -3.90 -12.57 -11.66
N ASP A 182 -5.06 -13.11 -11.25
CA ASP A 182 -5.56 -14.41 -11.71
C ASP A 182 -6.88 -14.24 -12.48
N ARG A 183 -6.80 -14.48 -13.80
CA ARG A 183 -7.96 -14.37 -14.68
C ARG A 183 -9.01 -15.47 -14.43
N ALA A 184 -8.58 -16.65 -13.97
CA ALA A 184 -9.48 -17.78 -13.72
C ALA A 184 -10.37 -17.56 -12.49
N LEU A 185 -9.98 -16.67 -11.59
CA LEU A 185 -10.73 -16.35 -10.37
C LEU A 185 -11.74 -15.20 -10.52
N ARG A 186 -11.94 -14.67 -11.74
CA ARG A 186 -12.88 -13.57 -11.98
C ARG A 186 -14.34 -13.97 -11.85
N HIS A 187 -14.66 -15.23 -12.17
CA HIS A 187 -16.00 -15.81 -12.05
C HIS A 187 -15.86 -17.28 -11.66
N LEU A 188 -16.32 -17.62 -10.48
CA LEU A 188 -16.28 -18.98 -9.95
C LEU A 188 -17.50 -19.25 -9.10
N ALA A 189 -17.80 -20.53 -8.84
CA ALA A 189 -18.83 -20.93 -7.91
C ALA A 189 -18.22 -21.38 -6.58
N ILE A 190 -18.78 -20.89 -5.47
CA ILE A 190 -18.40 -21.29 -4.11
C ILE A 190 -19.57 -21.95 -3.38
N GLY A 191 -19.34 -22.51 -2.19
CA GLY A 191 -20.37 -23.16 -1.37
C GLY A 191 -20.88 -24.47 -1.93
N LEU A 192 -20.15 -25.09 -2.88
CA LEU A 192 -20.51 -26.39 -3.46
C LEU A 192 -20.23 -27.55 -2.48
N GLY A 193 -20.91 -28.69 -2.68
CA GLY A 193 -20.70 -29.91 -1.86
C GLY A 193 -21.73 -30.08 -0.76
N GLY A 194 -22.80 -29.33 -0.76
CA GLY A 194 -23.96 -29.50 0.11
C GLY A 194 -24.07 -28.47 1.25
N PRO A 195 -25.17 -28.54 2.04
CA PRO A 195 -25.53 -27.46 2.98
C PRO A 195 -24.46 -27.11 4.04
N LYS A 196 -23.57 -28.04 4.37
CA LYS A 196 -22.51 -27.81 5.34
C LYS A 196 -21.42 -26.86 4.83
N ASN A 197 -21.38 -26.60 3.53
CA ASN A 197 -20.39 -25.73 2.89
C ASN A 197 -20.91 -24.30 2.62
N GLY A 198 -22.09 -23.97 3.16
CA GLY A 198 -22.72 -22.67 2.98
C GLY A 198 -23.68 -22.62 1.79
N VAL A 199 -23.95 -21.43 1.27
CA VAL A 199 -24.88 -21.21 0.16
C VAL A 199 -24.10 -21.19 -1.15
N ALA A 200 -24.48 -22.05 -2.09
CA ALA A 200 -23.87 -22.08 -3.43
C ALA A 200 -24.21 -20.78 -4.19
N ARG A 201 -23.18 -20.05 -4.64
CA ARG A 201 -23.33 -18.80 -5.39
C ARG A 201 -22.16 -18.53 -6.30
N GLU A 202 -22.34 -17.60 -7.22
CA GLU A 202 -21.22 -17.00 -7.96
C GLU A 202 -20.40 -16.10 -7.04
N GLU A 203 -19.10 -16.12 -7.23
CA GLU A 203 -18.13 -15.32 -6.48
C GLU A 203 -16.98 -14.90 -7.39
N ARG A 204 -16.13 -13.98 -6.93
CA ARG A 204 -14.89 -13.59 -7.58
C ARG A 204 -13.79 -13.32 -6.56
N PHE A 205 -12.54 -13.29 -7.05
CA PHE A 205 -11.42 -12.75 -6.31
C PHE A 205 -10.92 -11.49 -7.00
N ASP A 206 -10.94 -10.38 -6.29
CA ASP A 206 -10.31 -9.15 -6.72
C ASP A 206 -8.83 -9.13 -6.27
N ILE A 207 -7.99 -8.24 -6.80
CA ILE A 207 -6.62 -8.11 -6.32
C ILE A 207 -6.58 -7.32 -5.01
N THR A 208 -5.73 -7.72 -4.06
CA THR A 208 -5.65 -7.10 -2.73
C THR A 208 -5.46 -5.58 -2.77
N ALA A 209 -4.63 -5.06 -3.67
CA ALA A 209 -4.41 -3.62 -3.81
C ALA A 209 -5.65 -2.83 -4.29
N ALA A 210 -6.68 -3.52 -4.80
CA ALA A 210 -7.97 -2.93 -5.17
C ALA A 210 -9.03 -3.05 -4.05
N SER A 211 -8.67 -3.65 -2.91
CA SER A 211 -9.55 -3.81 -1.76
C SER A 211 -9.92 -2.46 -1.15
N GLU A 212 -11.18 -2.31 -0.72
CA GLU A 212 -11.62 -1.17 0.09
C GLU A 212 -10.85 -1.11 1.43
N VAL A 213 -10.45 -2.26 2.00
CA VAL A 213 -9.58 -2.31 3.18
C VAL A 213 -8.24 -1.63 2.93
N MET A 214 -7.64 -1.81 1.74
CA MET A 214 -6.41 -1.13 1.35
C MET A 214 -6.60 0.39 1.25
N ALA A 215 -7.72 0.84 0.68
CA ALA A 215 -8.05 2.26 0.60
C ALA A 215 -8.27 2.88 1.99
N ILE A 216 -8.98 2.17 2.87
CA ILE A 216 -9.20 2.58 4.26
C ILE A 216 -7.88 2.67 5.03
N LEU A 217 -7.00 1.65 4.92
CA LEU A 217 -5.68 1.66 5.55
C LEU A 217 -4.87 2.90 5.14
N ALA A 218 -4.93 3.30 3.88
CA ALA A 218 -4.20 4.45 3.38
C ALA A 218 -4.83 5.80 3.78
N LEU A 219 -6.12 5.86 4.09
CA LEU A 219 -6.84 7.10 4.41
C LEU A 219 -7.12 7.28 5.91
N ALA A 220 -6.95 6.25 6.74
CA ALA A 220 -7.19 6.34 8.16
C ALA A 220 -6.15 7.23 8.86
N SER A 221 -6.60 8.03 9.82
CA SER A 221 -5.79 8.98 10.57
C SER A 221 -5.22 8.41 11.88
N ASP A 222 -5.87 7.38 12.44
CA ASP A 222 -5.49 6.65 13.64
C ASP A 222 -6.21 5.29 13.70
N TYR A 223 -5.93 4.49 14.75
CA TYR A 223 -6.56 3.18 14.94
C TYR A 223 -8.06 3.24 15.16
N ALA A 224 -8.56 4.30 15.79
CA ALA A 224 -10.00 4.46 16.04
C ALA A 224 -10.73 4.78 14.73
N ASP A 225 -10.17 5.66 13.90
CA ASP A 225 -10.67 5.98 12.57
C ASP A 225 -10.57 4.76 11.64
N LEU A 226 -9.46 4.01 11.68
CA LEU A 226 -9.31 2.75 10.94
C LEU A 226 -10.46 1.77 11.27
N ARG A 227 -10.67 1.50 12.56
CA ARG A 227 -11.72 0.58 13.02
C ARG A 227 -13.12 1.08 12.66
N HIS A 228 -13.37 2.39 12.80
CA HIS A 228 -14.65 3.00 12.44
C HIS A 228 -14.94 2.84 10.93
N ARG A 229 -13.99 3.21 10.07
CA ARG A 229 -14.15 3.07 8.59
C ARG A 229 -14.36 1.62 8.17
N LEU A 230 -13.65 0.67 8.78
CA LEU A 230 -13.86 -0.75 8.52
C LEU A 230 -15.29 -1.18 8.88
N GLY A 231 -15.85 -0.62 9.96
CA GLY A 231 -17.24 -0.91 10.37
C GLY A 231 -18.29 -0.40 9.38
N GLU A 232 -18.00 0.70 8.70
CA GLU A 232 -18.91 1.34 7.73
C GLU A 232 -18.95 0.64 6.35
N ILE A 233 -18.06 -0.31 6.08
CA ILE A 233 -18.04 -1.07 4.82
C ILE A 233 -19.38 -1.77 4.62
N VAL A 234 -20.03 -1.53 3.49
CA VAL A 234 -21.26 -2.23 3.11
C VAL A 234 -20.91 -3.56 2.45
N VAL A 235 -21.24 -4.67 3.11
CA VAL A 235 -20.86 -6.03 2.69
C VAL A 235 -21.97 -6.77 1.94
N ALA A 236 -23.23 -6.40 2.16
CA ALA A 236 -24.40 -7.03 1.54
C ALA A 236 -25.63 -6.10 1.61
N GLU A 237 -26.73 -6.52 1.02
CA GLU A 237 -28.06 -5.95 1.26
C GLU A 237 -28.97 -7.00 1.92
N SER A 238 -29.89 -6.53 2.77
CA SER A 238 -30.97 -7.37 3.30
C SER A 238 -32.01 -7.67 2.21
N ARG A 239 -32.91 -8.63 2.45
CA ARG A 239 -34.04 -8.94 1.53
C ARG A 239 -34.97 -7.75 1.32
N THR A 240 -34.99 -6.80 2.24
CA THR A 240 -35.77 -5.56 2.15
C THR A 240 -34.98 -4.39 1.52
N GLY A 241 -33.72 -4.61 1.10
CA GLY A 241 -32.88 -3.64 0.41
C GLY A 241 -32.11 -2.69 1.32
N PHE A 242 -32.03 -2.95 2.64
CA PHE A 242 -31.18 -2.18 3.54
C PHE A 242 -29.72 -2.61 3.44
N PRO A 243 -28.74 -1.67 3.45
CA PRO A 243 -27.33 -2.01 3.47
C PRO A 243 -26.95 -2.68 4.79
N ILE A 244 -26.20 -3.78 4.70
CA ILE A 244 -25.61 -4.48 5.84
C ILE A 244 -24.14 -4.12 5.87
N LYS A 245 -23.68 -3.61 7.02
CA LYS A 245 -22.30 -3.16 7.23
C LYS A 245 -21.45 -4.24 7.89
N ALA A 246 -20.14 -4.10 7.81
CA ALA A 246 -19.21 -4.98 8.49
C ALA A 246 -19.37 -4.99 10.01
N ASP A 247 -19.80 -3.88 10.62
CA ASP A 247 -20.13 -3.83 12.04
C ASP A 247 -21.38 -4.63 12.38
N ASP A 248 -22.38 -4.70 11.51
CA ASP A 248 -23.62 -5.47 11.75
C ASP A 248 -23.35 -6.98 11.89
N ILE A 249 -22.28 -7.47 11.25
CA ILE A 249 -21.82 -8.87 11.35
C ILE A 249 -20.62 -9.04 12.30
N GLY A 250 -20.24 -8.00 13.03
CA GLY A 250 -19.15 -8.02 14.02
C GLY A 250 -17.75 -8.12 13.44
N ALA A 251 -17.54 -7.81 12.14
CA ALA A 251 -16.25 -8.01 11.45
C ALA A 251 -15.20 -6.92 11.70
N ALA A 252 -15.61 -5.68 11.97
CA ALA A 252 -14.69 -4.54 12.03
C ALA A 252 -13.58 -4.67 13.09
N GLY A 253 -13.90 -5.18 14.28
CA GLY A 253 -12.91 -5.39 15.34
C GLY A 253 -11.82 -6.39 14.96
N PRO A 254 -12.17 -7.62 14.57
CA PRO A 254 -11.20 -8.62 14.07
C PRO A 254 -10.40 -8.14 12.86
N MET A 255 -11.01 -7.42 11.91
CA MET A 255 -10.30 -6.82 10.78
C MET A 255 -9.25 -5.80 11.24
N ALA A 256 -9.62 -4.89 12.14
CA ALA A 256 -8.70 -3.89 12.70
C ALA A 256 -7.53 -4.53 13.46
N LEU A 257 -7.78 -5.64 14.15
CA LEU A 257 -6.73 -6.39 14.86
C LEU A 257 -5.70 -6.98 13.88
N LEU A 258 -6.14 -7.55 12.75
CA LEU A 258 -5.24 -8.06 11.71
C LEU A 258 -4.41 -6.95 11.05
N LEU A 259 -4.93 -5.72 11.01
CA LEU A 259 -4.26 -4.57 10.42
C LEU A 259 -3.37 -3.79 11.39
N ARG A 260 -3.29 -4.21 12.66
CA ARG A 260 -2.60 -3.46 13.71
C ARG A 260 -1.17 -3.07 13.34
N GLU A 261 -0.38 -4.01 12.83
CA GLU A 261 1.00 -3.74 12.44
C GLU A 261 1.08 -3.13 11.04
N ALA A 262 0.20 -3.54 10.13
CA ALA A 262 0.13 -2.98 8.78
C ALA A 262 -0.25 -1.49 8.76
N PHE A 263 -0.84 -0.95 9.83
CA PHE A 263 -1.16 0.46 9.97
C PHE A 263 0.07 1.34 10.21
N LEU A 264 1.19 0.76 10.62
CA LEU A 264 2.44 1.46 10.88
C LEU A 264 3.27 1.56 9.59
N PRO A 265 3.70 2.77 9.19
CA PRO A 265 4.55 2.96 8.00
C PRO A 265 5.89 2.26 8.13
N ASN A 266 6.40 1.79 7.00
CA ASN A 266 7.70 1.16 6.89
C ASN A 266 8.76 2.23 6.54
N LEU A 267 9.83 2.27 7.31
CA LEU A 267 11.05 3.01 7.03
C LEU A 267 12.04 2.08 6.32
N VAL A 268 12.58 2.56 5.22
CA VAL A 268 13.64 1.93 4.42
C VAL A 268 14.65 2.99 3.99
N GLN A 269 15.61 2.63 3.16
CA GLN A 269 16.59 3.56 2.63
C GLN A 269 16.64 3.52 1.11
N THR A 270 17.06 4.63 0.51
CA THR A 270 17.44 4.67 -0.90
C THR A 270 18.81 4.04 -1.09
N ILE A 271 19.20 3.80 -2.34
CA ILE A 271 20.55 3.32 -2.68
C ILE A 271 21.66 4.30 -2.23
N GLU A 272 21.36 5.57 -2.04
CA GLU A 272 22.27 6.59 -1.49
C GLU A 272 22.17 6.73 0.05
N GLN A 273 21.50 5.76 0.71
CA GLN A 273 21.29 5.72 2.17
C GLN A 273 20.45 6.89 2.71
N ASP A 274 19.60 7.48 1.88
CA ASP A 274 18.62 8.46 2.33
C ASP A 274 17.35 7.75 2.85
N PRO A 275 16.65 8.35 3.83
CA PRO A 275 15.41 7.76 4.35
C PRO A 275 14.28 7.80 3.33
N ALA A 276 13.46 6.73 3.33
CA ALA A 276 12.25 6.65 2.53
C ALA A 276 11.16 5.90 3.31
N PHE A 277 9.90 6.31 3.14
CA PHE A 277 8.74 5.63 3.72
C PHE A 277 7.95 4.89 2.65
N ILE A 278 7.59 3.64 2.97
CA ILE A 278 6.70 2.82 2.14
C ILE A 278 5.48 2.45 2.97
N HIS A 279 4.29 2.80 2.50
CA HIS A 279 3.09 2.43 3.24
C HIS A 279 1.86 2.40 2.36
N ALA A 280 1.05 1.32 2.51
CA ALA A 280 -0.14 1.03 1.75
C ALA A 280 0.09 1.04 0.22
N GLY A 281 -0.78 0.42 -0.53
CA GLY A 281 -0.60 0.25 -1.98
C GLY A 281 -1.89 0.37 -2.78
N PRO A 282 -2.80 1.35 -2.51
CA PRO A 282 -4.08 1.43 -3.20
C PRO A 282 -3.87 1.76 -4.68
N PHE A 283 -4.60 1.06 -5.57
CA PHE A 283 -4.57 1.35 -7.00
C PHE A 283 -5.31 2.65 -7.33
N ALA A 284 -4.75 3.46 -8.23
CA ALA A 284 -5.33 4.74 -8.61
C ALA A 284 -6.59 4.63 -9.46
N ASN A 285 -6.79 3.53 -10.17
CA ASN A 285 -8.02 3.28 -10.94
C ASN A 285 -9.21 2.82 -10.08
N ILE A 286 -8.95 2.36 -8.85
CA ILE A 286 -9.98 1.89 -7.92
C ILE A 286 -10.13 2.85 -6.72
N ALA A 287 -9.01 3.30 -6.16
CA ALA A 287 -8.95 4.18 -5.00
C ALA A 287 -8.17 5.47 -5.33
N HIS A 288 -7.55 6.11 -4.33
CA HIS A 288 -6.83 7.38 -4.54
C HIS A 288 -5.41 7.20 -5.14
N GLY A 289 -4.79 6.01 -5.04
CA GLY A 289 -3.55 5.71 -5.75
C GLY A 289 -2.29 6.43 -5.27
N ASN A 290 -2.23 6.76 -3.99
CA ASN A 290 -1.10 7.43 -3.34
C ASN A 290 -0.67 6.62 -2.10
N SER A 291 0.49 6.93 -1.53
CA SER A 291 0.88 6.46 -0.21
C SER A 291 -0.11 6.93 0.87
N SER A 292 -0.01 6.43 2.09
CA SER A 292 -0.97 6.71 3.15
C SER A 292 -0.88 8.13 3.71
N ILE A 293 -1.97 8.57 4.36
CA ILE A 293 -2.00 9.81 5.14
C ILE A 293 -0.97 9.77 6.28
N ILE A 294 -0.86 8.63 6.97
CA ILE A 294 0.08 8.46 8.10
C ILE A 294 1.53 8.60 7.63
N ALA A 295 1.89 8.00 6.48
CA ALA A 295 3.24 8.12 5.94
C ALA A 295 3.59 9.57 5.56
N ASP A 296 2.66 10.30 4.92
CA ASP A 296 2.90 11.70 4.58
C ASP A 296 2.99 12.58 5.85
N ARG A 297 2.13 12.34 6.85
CA ARG A 297 2.16 13.11 8.11
C ARG A 297 3.47 12.96 8.86
N ILE A 298 3.98 11.73 9.01
CA ILE A 298 5.29 11.55 9.65
C ILE A 298 6.39 12.16 8.79
N ALA A 299 6.42 11.92 7.49
CA ALA A 299 7.44 12.45 6.61
C ALA A 299 7.51 13.99 6.66
N LEU A 300 6.36 14.66 6.64
CA LEU A 300 6.25 16.12 6.76
C LEU A 300 6.67 16.66 8.14
N GLY A 301 6.54 15.85 9.20
CA GLY A 301 6.97 16.22 10.55
C GLY A 301 8.47 16.01 10.80
N VAL A 302 9.18 15.29 9.92
CA VAL A 302 10.60 14.94 10.13
C VAL A 302 11.52 15.39 9.00
N ALA A 303 11.03 16.00 7.93
CA ALA A 303 11.83 16.47 6.80
C ALA A 303 11.32 17.82 6.26
N ASP A 304 12.22 18.62 5.67
CA ASP A 304 11.86 19.91 5.07
C ASP A 304 11.14 19.73 3.73
N TYR A 305 11.49 18.66 3.00
CA TYR A 305 10.87 18.30 1.73
C TYR A 305 10.42 16.84 1.73
N VAL A 306 9.20 16.61 1.34
CA VAL A 306 8.62 15.27 1.17
C VAL A 306 8.22 15.09 -0.28
N VAL A 307 8.82 14.13 -0.97
CA VAL A 307 8.49 13.81 -2.37
C VAL A 307 7.55 12.61 -2.38
N THR A 308 6.35 12.78 -2.93
CA THR A 308 5.35 11.71 -3.04
C THR A 308 4.89 11.54 -4.48
N GLU A 309 4.29 10.39 -4.79
CA GLU A 309 3.79 10.10 -6.14
C GLU A 309 2.28 9.93 -6.19
N ALA A 310 1.69 10.23 -7.37
CA ALA A 310 0.32 9.89 -7.69
C ALA A 310 0.27 8.88 -8.84
N GLY A 311 -0.51 7.82 -8.67
CA GLY A 311 -0.67 6.76 -9.66
C GLY A 311 -1.34 7.25 -10.95
N PHE A 312 -1.07 6.61 -12.09
CA PHE A 312 -1.56 7.01 -13.41
C PHE A 312 -1.11 8.41 -13.82
N GLY A 313 -1.94 9.14 -14.59
CA GLY A 313 -1.70 10.52 -14.97
C GLY A 313 -2.32 11.53 -14.01
N ALA A 314 -2.11 12.82 -14.31
CA ALA A 314 -2.61 13.93 -13.50
C ALA A 314 -4.14 13.94 -13.44
N GLU A 315 -4.78 13.55 -14.53
CA GLU A 315 -6.25 13.47 -14.69
C GLU A 315 -6.92 12.45 -13.76
N MET A 316 -6.14 11.57 -13.13
CA MET A 316 -6.65 10.54 -12.23
C MET A 316 -5.96 10.59 -10.87
N GLY A 317 -4.66 10.27 -10.79
CA GLY A 317 -3.97 10.13 -9.52
C GLY A 317 -3.72 11.46 -8.81
N ALA A 318 -3.28 12.50 -9.53
CA ALA A 318 -3.09 13.82 -8.92
C ALA A 318 -4.43 14.45 -8.54
N GLU A 319 -5.46 14.30 -9.36
CA GLU A 319 -6.82 14.78 -9.05
C GLU A 319 -7.35 14.09 -7.78
N LYS A 320 -7.22 12.78 -7.67
CA LYS A 320 -7.62 12.03 -6.45
C LYS A 320 -6.77 12.40 -5.23
N MET A 321 -5.48 12.69 -5.42
CA MET A 321 -4.65 13.21 -4.33
C MET A 321 -5.27 14.50 -3.77
N MET A 322 -5.65 15.45 -4.62
CA MET A 322 -6.23 16.73 -4.20
C MET A 322 -7.62 16.57 -3.60
N HIS A 323 -8.51 15.82 -4.26
CA HIS A 323 -9.93 15.75 -3.86
C HIS A 323 -10.23 14.72 -2.79
N ILE A 324 -9.42 13.67 -2.63
CA ILE A 324 -9.65 12.61 -1.66
C ILE A 324 -8.64 12.72 -0.52
N LYS A 325 -7.34 12.51 -0.82
CA LYS A 325 -6.32 12.39 0.23
C LYS A 325 -6.04 13.71 0.93
N ALA A 326 -5.83 14.79 0.19
CA ALA A 326 -5.57 16.12 0.75
C ALA A 326 -6.76 16.62 1.57
N THR A 327 -7.99 16.41 1.09
CA THR A 327 -9.21 16.75 1.83
C THR A 327 -9.31 15.97 3.14
N ALA A 328 -8.98 14.67 3.13
CA ALA A 328 -9.05 13.83 4.33
C ALA A 328 -7.91 14.10 5.32
N SER A 329 -6.73 14.49 4.85
CA SER A 329 -5.53 14.68 5.68
C SER A 329 -5.29 16.11 6.14
N GLY A 330 -5.85 17.09 5.45
CA GLY A 330 -5.55 18.51 5.63
C GLY A 330 -4.14 18.91 5.17
N VAL A 331 -3.53 18.12 4.28
CA VAL A 331 -2.20 18.36 3.70
C VAL A 331 -2.33 19.07 2.37
#